data_e913c2e1bd241f75413097f44b1ac4a5
#
_entry.id   e913c2e1bd241f75413097f44b1ac4a5
#
_cell.length_a   1.000
_cell.length_b   1.000
_cell.length_c   1.000
_cell.angle_alpha   90.00
_cell.angle_beta   90.00
_cell.angle_gamma   90.00
#
_symmetry.space_group_name_H-M   'P 1'
#
loop_
_entity.id
_entity.type
_entity.pdbx_description
1 polymer ?
#
loop_
_entity_poly.entity_id
_entity_poly.type
_entity_poly.pdbx_seq_one_letter_code
_entity_poly.pdbx_strand_id
1 'polypeptide(L)'
;MFESILEEIKNLKVVTMMHVADTVLCPYAFELPELTNTLGEYIASKGLTQLRIAETEKYAHVTYFFDGGIDKEYQGEKRILVPSPKVATYDLEPEMSAHMITASLVKEITTSHEDLIILNFANACAVVFPTAIH
;
A
#
# COMPACT_ATOMS: atom_id res chain seq x y z
N MET A 1 -19.66 4.43 8.71
CA MET A 1 -20.35 5.28 7.71
C MET A 1 -21.11 4.46 6.67
N PHE A 2 -20.57 3.37 6.11
CA PHE A 2 -21.32 2.49 5.19
C PHE A 2 -22.46 1.73 5.88
N GLU A 3 -22.29 1.25 7.11
CA GLU A 3 -23.36 0.56 7.85
C GLU A 3 -24.59 1.42 8.09
N SER A 4 -24.42 2.73 8.37
CA SER A 4 -25.53 3.65 8.60
C SER A 4 -26.37 3.91 7.32
N ILE A 5 -25.74 3.82 6.16
CA ILE A 5 -26.46 3.98 4.88
C ILE A 5 -27.24 2.71 4.52
N LEU A 6 -26.74 1.54 4.90
CA LEU A 6 -27.38 0.24 4.63
C LEU A 6 -28.64 0.05 5.49
N GLU A 7 -28.70 0.63 6.69
CA GLU A 7 -29.90 0.57 7.56
C GLU A 7 -31.06 1.43 7.02
N GLU A 8 -30.78 2.47 6.24
CA GLU A 8 -31.82 3.34 5.68
C GLU A 8 -32.53 2.74 4.46
N ILE A 9 -31.89 1.80 3.74
CA ILE A 9 -32.46 1.21 2.53
C ILE A 9 -32.96 -0.21 2.84
N LYS A 10 -34.26 -0.35 3.10
CA LYS A 10 -34.88 -1.64 3.34
C LYS A 10 -34.77 -2.56 2.11
N ASN A 11 -34.35 -3.80 2.34
CA ASN A 11 -34.16 -4.85 1.31
C ASN A 11 -33.02 -4.58 0.29
N LEU A 12 -32.04 -3.75 0.63
CA LEU A 12 -30.86 -3.61 -0.20
C LEU A 12 -30.08 -4.92 -0.25
N LYS A 13 -29.82 -5.41 -1.46
CA LYS A 13 -28.88 -6.53 -1.69
C LYS A 13 -27.58 -5.96 -2.22
N VAL A 14 -26.51 -6.16 -1.47
CA VAL A 14 -25.15 -5.71 -1.84
C VAL A 14 -24.34 -6.93 -2.22
N VAL A 15 -23.65 -6.84 -3.35
CA VAL A 15 -22.64 -7.82 -3.79
C VAL A 15 -21.41 -7.03 -4.20
N THR A 16 -20.26 -7.34 -3.63
CA THR A 16 -19.00 -6.72 -4.04
C THR A 16 -18.37 -7.52 -5.17
N MET A 17 -17.48 -6.90 -5.93
CA MET A 17 -16.76 -7.60 -7.00
C MET A 17 -15.81 -8.66 -6.45
N MET A 18 -15.12 -8.34 -5.34
CA MET A 18 -14.17 -9.20 -4.65
C MET A 18 -14.34 -9.02 -3.14
N HIS A 19 -13.74 -9.89 -2.35
CA HIS A 19 -13.63 -9.69 -0.91
C HIS A 19 -12.93 -8.35 -0.62
N VAL A 20 -13.58 -7.48 0.14
CA VAL A 20 -13.09 -6.13 0.44
C VAL A 20 -12.36 -6.09 1.78
N ALA A 21 -13.00 -6.58 2.83
CA ALA A 21 -12.45 -6.68 4.19
C ALA A 21 -13.32 -7.64 5.02
N ASP A 22 -12.76 -8.21 6.06
CA ASP A 22 -13.47 -9.14 6.96
C ASP A 22 -14.66 -8.50 7.69
N THR A 23 -14.67 -7.18 7.79
CA THR A 23 -15.79 -6.41 8.36
C THR A 23 -16.95 -6.21 7.39
N VAL A 24 -16.77 -6.49 6.10
CA VAL A 24 -17.81 -6.34 5.07
C VAL A 24 -18.49 -7.68 4.83
N LEU A 25 -19.59 -7.93 5.56
CA LEU A 25 -20.34 -9.19 5.55
C LEU A 25 -21.35 -9.22 4.39
N CYS A 26 -20.90 -9.14 3.15
CA CYS A 26 -21.76 -9.32 1.98
C CYS A 26 -21.15 -10.35 1.01
N PRO A 27 -21.97 -11.02 0.18
CA PRO A 27 -21.46 -11.89 -0.88
C PRO A 27 -20.56 -11.12 -1.85
N TYR A 28 -19.58 -11.80 -2.42
CA TYR A 28 -18.74 -11.26 -3.49
C TYR A 28 -18.80 -12.15 -4.73
N ALA A 29 -18.59 -11.54 -5.91
CA ALA A 29 -18.78 -12.20 -7.20
C ALA A 29 -17.59 -13.08 -7.61
N PHE A 30 -16.37 -12.66 -7.24
CA PHE A 30 -15.14 -13.34 -7.62
C PHE A 30 -14.23 -13.55 -6.42
N GLU A 31 -13.66 -14.72 -6.31
CA GLU A 31 -12.58 -14.99 -5.37
C GLU A 31 -11.26 -14.47 -5.93
N LEU A 32 -10.42 -13.92 -5.04
CA LEU A 32 -9.03 -13.59 -5.41
C LEU A 32 -8.24 -14.90 -5.41
N PRO A 33 -7.57 -15.24 -6.52
CA PRO A 33 -6.66 -16.37 -6.53
C PRO A 33 -5.50 -16.10 -5.57
N GLU A 34 -5.09 -17.10 -4.84
CA GLU A 34 -3.85 -17.03 -4.05
C GLU A 34 -2.66 -16.92 -5.01
N LEU A 35 -1.94 -15.80 -4.92
CA LEU A 35 -0.75 -15.56 -5.72
C LEU A 35 0.46 -16.16 -5.01
N THR A 36 1.17 -17.01 -5.72
CA THR A 36 2.43 -17.61 -5.27
C THR A 36 3.58 -17.17 -6.17
N ASN A 37 4.79 -17.25 -5.65
CA ASN A 37 6.00 -16.87 -6.39
C ASN A 37 5.96 -15.40 -6.85
N THR A 38 5.48 -14.51 -5.96
CA THR A 38 5.57 -13.07 -6.17
C THR A 38 7.04 -12.63 -6.24
N LEU A 39 7.31 -11.43 -6.76
CA LEU A 39 8.69 -10.96 -6.88
C LEU A 39 9.40 -10.93 -5.52
N GLY A 40 8.71 -10.46 -4.46
CA GLY A 40 9.28 -10.44 -3.10
C GLY A 40 9.64 -11.82 -2.58
N GLU A 41 8.76 -12.80 -2.80
CA GLU A 41 9.00 -14.19 -2.44
C GLU A 41 10.15 -14.80 -3.25
N TYR A 42 10.21 -14.54 -4.54
CA TYR A 42 11.28 -15.02 -5.41
C TYR A 42 12.65 -14.48 -4.98
N ILE A 43 12.77 -13.18 -4.73
CA ILE A 43 14.01 -12.54 -4.26
C ILE A 43 14.47 -13.18 -2.95
N ALA A 44 13.56 -13.33 -1.98
CA ALA A 44 13.86 -13.99 -0.71
C ALA A 44 14.30 -15.45 -0.89
N SER A 45 13.68 -16.20 -1.82
CA SER A 45 14.04 -17.60 -2.12
C SER A 45 15.46 -17.75 -2.69
N LYS A 46 16.02 -16.67 -3.25
CA LYS A 46 17.39 -16.62 -3.75
C LYS A 46 18.40 -16.17 -2.67
N GLY A 47 17.94 -15.89 -1.45
CA GLY A 47 18.77 -15.36 -0.37
C GLY A 47 19.22 -13.92 -0.61
N LEU A 48 18.54 -13.20 -1.52
CA LEU A 48 18.80 -11.81 -1.84
C LEU A 48 18.04 -10.89 -0.88
N THR A 49 18.55 -9.67 -0.74
CA THR A 49 17.99 -8.63 0.12
C THR A 49 17.10 -7.66 -0.66
N GLN A 50 16.11 -7.10 0.02
CA GLN A 50 15.18 -6.15 -0.60
C GLN A 50 14.74 -5.07 0.37
N LEU A 51 14.60 -3.83 -0.16
CA LEU A 51 14.05 -2.69 0.56
C LEU A 51 12.71 -2.29 -0.05
N ARG A 52 11.71 -2.07 0.82
CA ARG A 52 10.42 -1.47 0.49
C ARG A 52 10.34 -0.11 1.17
N ILE A 53 10.13 0.96 0.42
CA ILE A 53 10.07 2.31 0.97
C ILE A 53 8.96 3.11 0.32
N ALA A 54 8.09 3.68 1.13
CA ALA A 54 7.05 4.61 0.71
C ALA A 54 6.55 5.44 1.89
N GLU A 55 5.78 6.47 1.60
CA GLU A 55 5.01 7.16 2.61
C GLU A 55 3.67 6.47 2.91
N THR A 56 2.98 6.86 3.98
CA THR A 56 1.78 6.19 4.50
C THR A 56 0.76 5.88 3.41
N GLU A 57 0.43 6.85 2.55
CA GLU A 57 -0.57 6.71 1.48
C GLU A 57 -0.18 5.70 0.38
N LYS A 58 1.08 5.37 0.27
CA LYS A 58 1.61 4.47 -0.76
C LYS A 58 2.29 3.23 -0.19
N TYR A 59 2.29 3.08 1.12
CA TYR A 59 2.98 1.96 1.77
C TYR A 59 2.40 0.59 1.38
N ALA A 60 1.08 0.47 1.38
CA ALA A 60 0.42 -0.75 0.94
C ALA A 60 0.74 -1.12 -0.53
N HIS A 61 1.05 -0.14 -1.37
CA HIS A 61 1.38 -0.39 -2.77
C HIS A 61 2.75 -1.08 -2.96
N VAL A 62 3.68 -0.84 -2.04
CA VAL A 62 5.01 -1.49 -2.07
C VAL A 62 5.11 -2.71 -1.14
N THR A 63 4.07 -3.03 -0.39
CA THR A 63 3.99 -4.17 0.53
C THR A 63 2.81 -5.07 0.17
N TYR A 64 1.66 -4.87 0.78
CA TYR A 64 0.47 -5.71 0.65
C TYR A 64 0.05 -5.99 -0.80
N PHE A 65 -0.15 -4.94 -1.61
CA PHE A 65 -0.58 -5.12 -3.01
C PHE A 65 0.53 -5.68 -3.88
N PHE A 66 1.78 -5.31 -3.62
CA PHE A 66 2.93 -5.82 -4.34
C PHE A 66 3.14 -7.33 -4.11
N ASP A 67 2.81 -7.80 -2.92
CA ASP A 67 2.93 -9.20 -2.51
C ASP A 67 1.63 -9.99 -2.72
N GLY A 68 0.72 -9.49 -3.56
CA GLY A 68 -0.47 -10.22 -3.97
C GLY A 68 -1.58 -10.27 -2.93
N GLY A 69 -1.67 -9.27 -2.06
CA GLY A 69 -2.69 -9.19 -1.01
C GLY A 69 -2.30 -9.90 0.29
N ILE A 70 -1.02 -10.20 0.46
CA ILE A 70 -0.48 -10.82 1.68
C ILE A 70 0.42 -9.81 2.40
N ASP A 71 0.12 -9.52 3.66
CA ASP A 71 1.01 -8.70 4.50
C ASP A 71 2.00 -9.59 5.24
N LYS A 72 3.08 -9.93 4.53
CA LYS A 72 4.17 -10.78 5.04
C LYS A 72 5.49 -10.11 4.75
N GLU A 73 6.34 -10.03 5.76
CA GLU A 73 7.73 -9.63 5.58
C GLU A 73 8.57 -10.87 5.26
N TYR A 74 9.27 -10.83 4.12
CA TYR A 74 10.10 -11.93 3.67
C TYR A 74 11.49 -11.90 4.30
N GLN A 75 12.16 -13.03 4.32
CA GLN A 75 13.56 -13.08 4.78
C GLN A 75 14.45 -12.18 3.91
N GLY A 76 15.26 -11.32 4.55
CA GLY A 76 16.08 -10.33 3.84
C GLY A 76 15.31 -9.09 3.36
N GLU A 77 14.03 -8.96 3.71
CA GLU A 77 13.25 -7.76 3.44
C GLU A 77 13.39 -6.75 4.57
N LYS A 78 13.53 -5.49 4.19
CA LYS A 78 13.52 -4.32 5.06
C LYS A 78 12.42 -3.37 4.60
N ARG A 79 11.65 -2.83 5.54
CA ARG A 79 10.56 -1.90 5.27
C ARG A 79 10.83 -0.55 5.92
N ILE A 80 10.66 0.53 5.14
CA ILE A 80 10.74 1.91 5.64
C ILE A 80 9.43 2.62 5.32
N LEU A 81 8.69 2.96 6.38
CA LEU A 81 7.50 3.78 6.31
C LEU A 81 7.85 5.22 6.68
N VAL A 82 7.63 6.15 5.75
CA VAL A 82 7.73 7.58 5.99
C VAL A 82 6.32 8.13 6.23
N PRO A 83 6.06 8.89 7.30
CA PRO A 83 4.75 9.49 7.52
C PRO A 83 4.37 10.44 6.39
N SER A 84 3.15 10.34 5.86
CA SER A 84 2.58 11.35 4.96
C SER A 84 2.29 12.65 5.70
N PRO A 85 2.23 13.81 5.00
CA PRO A 85 1.91 15.10 5.60
C PRO A 85 0.54 15.08 6.30
N LYS A 86 0.45 15.77 7.45
CA LYS A 86 -0.80 15.92 8.21
C LYS A 86 -1.52 17.19 7.81
N VAL A 87 -2.05 17.23 6.60
CA VAL A 87 -2.81 18.34 6.04
C VAL A 87 -4.26 17.93 5.75
N ALA A 88 -5.16 18.90 5.63
CA ALA A 88 -6.57 18.62 5.37
C ALA A 88 -6.77 17.99 3.98
N THR A 89 -6.03 18.47 2.99
CA THR A 89 -6.01 17.96 1.61
C THR A 89 -4.60 18.07 1.06
N TYR A 90 -4.16 17.14 0.23
CA TYR A 90 -2.77 17.05 -0.22
C TYR A 90 -2.37 18.09 -1.29
N ASP A 91 -3.33 18.82 -1.85
CA ASP A 91 -3.06 20.02 -2.67
C ASP A 91 -2.41 21.16 -1.88
N LEU A 92 -2.52 21.14 -0.53
CA LEU A 92 -1.83 22.08 0.36
C LEU A 92 -0.34 21.76 0.54
N GLU A 93 0.07 20.53 0.26
CA GLU A 93 1.47 20.07 0.34
C GLU A 93 1.77 19.08 -0.81
N PRO A 94 1.80 19.58 -2.04
CA PRO A 94 1.85 18.75 -3.25
C PRO A 94 3.13 17.93 -3.40
N GLU A 95 4.23 18.33 -2.79
CA GLU A 95 5.46 17.55 -2.71
C GLU A 95 5.36 16.32 -1.80
N MET A 96 4.30 16.26 -0.99
CA MET A 96 4.11 15.15 -0.06
C MET A 96 5.36 14.90 0.79
N SER A 97 5.70 13.67 1.08
CA SER A 97 6.91 13.30 1.84
C SER A 97 8.11 12.96 0.95
N ALA A 98 8.13 13.42 -0.32
CA ALA A 98 9.17 13.03 -1.28
C ALA A 98 10.59 13.36 -0.81
N HIS A 99 10.80 14.52 -0.17
CA HIS A 99 12.11 14.92 0.36
C HIS A 99 12.58 13.96 1.47
N MET A 100 11.68 13.56 2.37
CA MET A 100 12.00 12.64 3.46
C MET A 100 12.27 11.23 2.95
N ILE A 101 11.49 10.77 1.97
CA ILE A 101 11.71 9.48 1.29
C ILE A 101 13.07 9.48 0.61
N THR A 102 13.39 10.55 -0.16
CA THR A 102 14.67 10.68 -0.85
C THR A 102 15.84 10.65 0.13
N ALA A 103 15.77 11.41 1.22
CA ALA A 103 16.82 11.41 2.24
C ALA A 103 17.04 10.03 2.86
N SER A 104 15.94 9.32 3.16
CA SER A 104 15.99 7.96 3.70
C SER A 104 16.57 6.98 2.68
N LEU A 105 16.15 7.07 1.42
CA LEU A 105 16.66 6.22 0.34
C LEU A 105 18.15 6.43 0.10
N VAL A 106 18.61 7.68 0.00
CA VAL A 106 20.04 8.00 -0.18
C VAL A 106 20.87 7.44 0.97
N LYS A 107 20.39 7.57 2.20
CA LYS A 107 21.04 6.98 3.36
C LYS A 107 21.17 5.47 3.21
N GLU A 108 20.10 4.78 2.83
CA GLU A 108 20.11 3.31 2.65
C GLU A 108 21.08 2.89 1.54
N ILE A 109 21.02 3.51 0.36
CA ILE A 109 21.92 3.19 -0.76
C ILE A 109 23.41 3.39 -0.39
N THR A 110 23.68 4.37 0.49
CA THR A 110 25.06 4.67 0.89
C THR A 110 25.58 3.83 2.05
N THR A 111 24.70 3.26 2.87
CA THR A 111 25.07 2.53 4.09
C THR A 111 24.82 1.03 4.01
N SER A 112 23.88 0.62 3.20
CA SER A 112 23.53 -0.78 2.95
C SER A 112 23.42 -1.03 1.44
N HIS A 113 23.50 -2.29 1.04
CA HIS A 113 23.56 -2.70 -0.36
C HIS A 113 22.48 -3.75 -0.60
N GLU A 114 21.21 -3.33 -0.55
CA GLU A 114 20.11 -4.20 -0.92
C GLU A 114 20.16 -4.52 -2.42
N ASP A 115 19.88 -5.79 -2.75
CA ASP A 115 19.88 -6.27 -4.13
C ASP A 115 18.69 -5.72 -4.95
N LEU A 116 17.58 -5.42 -4.26
CA LEU A 116 16.37 -4.85 -4.87
C LEU A 116 15.80 -3.74 -3.99
N ILE A 117 15.47 -2.62 -4.60
CA ILE A 117 14.78 -1.50 -3.93
C ILE A 117 13.46 -1.23 -4.65
N ILE A 118 12.35 -1.25 -3.90
CA ILE A 118 11.03 -0.90 -4.37
C ILE A 118 10.55 0.35 -3.64
N LEU A 119 10.33 1.39 -4.42
CA LEU A 119 9.99 2.73 -3.97
C LEU A 119 8.71 3.21 -4.64
N ASN A 120 7.85 3.89 -3.90
CA ASN A 120 6.71 4.63 -4.46
C ASN A 120 6.66 6.06 -3.90
N PHE A 121 6.66 7.05 -4.80
CA PHE A 121 6.38 8.44 -4.49
C PHE A 121 4.89 8.76 -4.72
N ALA A 122 4.27 9.48 -3.79
CA ALA A 122 2.84 9.77 -3.83
C ALA A 122 2.46 11.05 -4.61
N ASN A 123 3.41 11.92 -4.88
CA ASN A 123 3.20 13.29 -5.34
C ASN A 123 2.15 13.46 -6.44
N ALA A 124 2.37 12.87 -7.61
CA ALA A 124 1.48 13.05 -8.76
C ALA A 124 0.08 12.51 -8.53
N CYS A 125 -0.02 11.36 -7.88
CA CYS A 125 -1.31 10.69 -7.64
C CYS A 125 -2.14 11.41 -6.59
N ALA A 126 -1.53 11.90 -5.52
CA ALA A 126 -2.24 12.52 -4.40
C ALA A 126 -2.78 13.92 -4.73
N VAL A 127 -2.12 14.65 -5.66
CA VAL A 127 -2.53 15.99 -6.07
C VAL A 127 -3.61 15.97 -7.15
N VAL A 128 -3.53 15.04 -8.11
CA VAL A 128 -4.48 14.94 -9.23
C VAL A 128 -5.79 14.29 -8.80
N PHE A 129 -5.76 13.39 -7.84
CA PHE A 129 -6.92 12.72 -7.28
C PHE A 129 -6.94 12.88 -5.76
N PRO A 130 -7.35 14.06 -5.24
CA PRO A 130 -7.55 14.20 -3.82
C PRO A 130 -8.66 13.23 -3.42
N THR A 131 -8.26 12.08 -2.90
CA THR A 131 -9.20 11.13 -2.31
C THR A 131 -9.72 11.73 -1.02
N ALA A 132 -10.78 12.50 -1.12
CA ALA A 132 -11.64 12.83 -0.01
C ALA A 132 -12.36 11.54 0.41
N ILE A 133 -11.63 10.64 1.08
CA ILE A 133 -12.21 9.49 1.75
C ILE A 133 -11.72 9.57 3.19
N HIS A 134 -12.53 10.23 3.98
CA HIS A 134 -12.50 10.12 5.43
C HIS A 134 -13.64 9.25 5.89
#